data_f01902be4769fd6167c344027293db76
#
_entry.id   f01902be4769fd6167c344027293db76
#
_cell.length_a   1.000
_cell.length_b   1.000
_cell.length_c   1.000
_cell.angle_alpha   90.00
_cell.angle_beta   90.00
_cell.angle_gamma   90.00
#
_symmetry.space_group_name_H-M   'P 1'
#
loop_
_entity.id
_entity.type
_entity.pdbx_description
1 polymer ?
#
loop_
_entity_poly.entity_id
_entity_poly.type
_entity_poly.pdbx_seq_one_letter_code
_entity_poly.pdbx_strand_id
1 'polypeptide(L)'
;QVAPEDREELRIYIEANAMDYAVAMVDHEEIDRINILKASFKAMHLALDKLKLRPRLLLIDGNRFIKYRRTAHRCIVQGDATYASIAAASILAKTGRDAYMRRLHHEFPHYRWDSNKGYGTREHRAAIEQYGLCKYHRKSFNIDPANQNQSDDLALFDSSVEVMDDVKVEVFTPLPSASSTDPRPV
;
A
#
# COMPACT_ATOMS: atom_id res chain seq x y z
N GLN A 1 0.96 -11.22 -10.52
CA GLN A 1 1.45 -9.91 -10.04
C GLN A 1 2.02 -9.13 -11.21
N VAL A 2 1.76 -7.81 -11.25
CA VAL A 2 2.27 -6.91 -12.29
C VAL A 2 3.77 -6.67 -12.08
N ALA A 3 4.56 -6.71 -13.16
CA ALA A 3 6.01 -6.44 -13.10
C ALA A 3 6.28 -4.98 -12.67
N PRO A 4 7.45 -4.68 -12.05
CA PRO A 4 7.76 -3.34 -11.58
C PRO A 4 7.70 -2.26 -12.67
N GLU A 5 8.16 -2.58 -13.88
CA GLU A 5 8.16 -1.68 -15.04
C GLU A 5 6.72 -1.35 -15.44
N ASP A 6 5.87 -2.36 -15.57
CA ASP A 6 4.46 -2.20 -15.93
C ASP A 6 3.68 -1.41 -14.86
N ARG A 7 4.09 -1.50 -13.59
CA ARG A 7 3.43 -0.74 -12.50
C ARG A 7 3.59 0.77 -12.68
N GLU A 8 4.72 1.24 -13.18
CA GLU A 8 4.95 2.67 -13.37
C GLU A 8 4.08 3.21 -14.52
N GLU A 9 3.94 2.48 -15.61
CA GLU A 9 3.03 2.83 -16.71
C GLU A 9 1.58 2.85 -16.25
N LEU A 10 1.17 1.80 -15.52
CA LEU A 10 -0.18 1.71 -14.96
C LEU A 10 -0.45 2.83 -13.95
N ARG A 11 0.54 3.23 -13.15
CA ARG A 11 0.40 4.38 -12.24
C ARG A 11 0.01 5.64 -13.00
N ILE A 12 0.74 5.95 -14.07
CA ILE A 12 0.46 7.14 -14.90
C ILE A 12 -0.95 7.05 -15.48
N TYR A 13 -1.33 5.88 -16.01
CA TYR A 13 -2.67 5.66 -16.54
C TYR A 13 -3.76 5.86 -15.48
N ILE A 14 -3.57 5.27 -14.29
CA ILE A 14 -4.53 5.36 -13.17
C ILE A 14 -4.68 6.82 -12.73
N GLU A 15 -3.57 7.53 -12.52
CA GLU A 15 -3.58 8.93 -12.10
C GLU A 15 -4.28 9.85 -13.11
N ALA A 16 -4.20 9.53 -14.40
CA ALA A 16 -4.86 10.29 -15.46
C ALA A 16 -6.36 9.98 -15.63
N ASN A 17 -6.81 8.76 -15.26
CA ASN A 17 -8.16 8.28 -15.55
C ASN A 17 -9.03 8.05 -14.32
N ALA A 18 -8.45 8.00 -13.11
CA ALA A 18 -9.22 7.89 -11.88
C ALA A 18 -10.02 9.17 -11.64
N MET A 19 -11.27 9.04 -11.19
CA MET A 19 -12.11 10.19 -10.83
C MET A 19 -11.54 10.98 -9.64
N ASP A 20 -10.92 10.26 -8.70
CA ASP A 20 -10.19 10.81 -7.57
C ASP A 20 -9.29 9.73 -6.99
N TYR A 21 -8.13 10.11 -6.50
CA TYR A 21 -7.21 9.20 -5.84
C TYR A 21 -6.40 9.93 -4.77
N ALA A 22 -5.90 9.19 -3.81
CA ALA A 22 -5.02 9.73 -2.79
C ALA A 22 -4.02 8.69 -2.30
N VAL A 23 -2.85 9.17 -1.94
CA VAL A 23 -1.80 8.40 -1.27
C VAL A 23 -1.58 8.95 0.12
N ALA A 24 -1.47 8.07 1.09
CA ALA A 24 -1.05 8.42 2.44
C ALA A 24 0.01 7.44 2.94
N MET A 25 0.87 7.94 3.78
CA MET A 25 1.92 7.18 4.43
C MET A 25 1.82 7.35 5.95
N VAL A 26 2.21 6.31 6.66
CA VAL A 26 2.44 6.32 8.10
C VAL A 26 3.91 6.00 8.31
N ASP A 27 4.59 6.82 9.10
CA ASP A 27 6.02 6.67 9.34
C ASP A 27 6.34 5.50 10.28
N HIS A 28 7.62 5.15 10.33
CA HIS A 28 8.14 4.06 11.15
C HIS A 28 7.93 4.27 12.65
N GLU A 29 7.95 5.51 13.15
CA GLU A 29 7.72 5.81 14.57
C GLU A 29 6.28 5.50 14.96
N GLU A 30 5.35 5.88 14.12
CA GLU A 30 3.95 5.57 14.34
C GLU A 30 3.65 4.07 14.21
N ILE A 31 4.31 3.37 13.25
CA ILE A 31 4.22 1.91 13.13
C ILE A 31 4.72 1.24 14.41
N ASP A 32 5.85 1.67 14.96
CA ASP A 32 6.38 1.16 16.23
C ASP A 32 5.42 1.40 17.41
N ARG A 33 4.68 2.52 17.39
CA ARG A 33 3.76 2.90 18.44
C ARG A 33 2.44 2.10 18.43
N ILE A 34 1.87 1.83 17.24
CA ILE A 34 0.52 1.27 17.12
C ILE A 34 0.46 -0.11 16.48
N ASN A 35 1.56 -0.67 16.04
CA ASN A 35 1.81 -1.85 15.19
C ASN A 35 1.40 -1.67 13.73
N ILE A 36 1.91 -2.57 12.86
CA ILE A 36 1.76 -2.48 11.41
C ILE A 36 0.30 -2.58 10.95
N LEU A 37 -0.51 -3.44 11.58
CA LEU A 37 -1.92 -3.62 11.19
C LEU A 37 -2.73 -2.34 11.44
N LYS A 38 -2.58 -1.73 12.61
CA LYS A 38 -3.26 -0.46 12.94
C LYS A 38 -2.73 0.68 12.10
N ALA A 39 -1.43 0.70 11.81
CA ALA A 39 -0.81 1.69 10.93
C ALA A 39 -1.36 1.60 9.50
N SER A 40 -1.58 0.39 8.96
CA SER A 40 -2.23 0.19 7.67
C SER A 40 -3.64 0.78 7.64
N PHE A 41 -4.47 0.51 8.67
CA PHE A 41 -5.81 1.12 8.74
C PHE A 41 -5.74 2.64 8.88
N LYS A 42 -4.77 3.17 9.63
CA LYS A 42 -4.56 4.61 9.75
C LYS A 42 -4.17 5.23 8.40
N ALA A 43 -3.27 4.60 7.65
CA ALA A 43 -2.89 5.06 6.32
C ALA A 43 -4.10 5.07 5.36
N MET A 44 -4.95 4.02 5.37
CA MET A 44 -6.21 4.00 4.62
C MET A 44 -7.12 5.17 4.99
N HIS A 45 -7.30 5.43 6.28
CA HIS A 45 -8.14 6.55 6.75
C HIS A 45 -7.58 7.91 6.31
N LEU A 46 -6.25 8.10 6.41
CA LEU A 46 -5.59 9.32 5.94
C LEU A 46 -5.73 9.51 4.43
N ALA A 47 -5.66 8.44 3.64
CA ALA A 47 -5.91 8.52 2.20
C ALA A 47 -7.36 8.91 1.90
N LEU A 48 -8.33 8.29 2.61
CA LEU A 48 -9.75 8.65 2.49
C LEU A 48 -10.04 10.11 2.88
N ASP A 49 -9.33 10.65 3.87
CA ASP A 49 -9.46 12.05 4.27
C ASP A 49 -8.95 13.03 3.21
N LYS A 50 -7.97 12.62 2.39
CA LYS A 50 -7.42 13.43 1.29
C LYS A 50 -8.28 13.46 0.05
N LEU A 51 -9.23 12.51 -0.12
CA LEU A 51 -10.11 12.48 -1.27
C LEU A 51 -11.03 13.71 -1.29
N LYS A 52 -11.19 14.28 -2.47
CA LYS A 52 -12.14 15.38 -2.75
C LYS A 52 -13.56 14.83 -2.86
N LEU A 53 -13.71 13.65 -3.45
CA LEU A 53 -14.97 12.95 -3.60
C LEU A 53 -15.22 12.01 -2.42
N ARG A 54 -16.43 12.02 -1.87
CA ARG A 54 -16.80 11.13 -0.76
C ARG A 54 -17.31 9.79 -1.30
N PRO A 55 -16.62 8.67 -0.97
CA PRO A 55 -17.06 7.35 -1.41
C PRO A 55 -18.36 6.93 -0.71
N ARG A 56 -19.24 6.27 -1.45
CA ARG A 56 -20.47 5.66 -0.87
C ARG A 56 -20.19 4.25 -0.34
N LEU A 57 -19.21 3.55 -0.91
CA LEU A 57 -18.79 2.21 -0.54
C LEU A 57 -17.27 2.12 -0.66
N LEU A 58 -16.63 1.49 0.33
CA LEU A 58 -15.21 1.15 0.31
C LEU A 58 -15.06 -0.35 0.02
N LEU A 59 -14.22 -0.69 -0.94
CA LEU A 59 -13.74 -2.04 -1.18
C LEU A 59 -12.33 -2.14 -0.61
N ILE A 60 -12.13 -3.01 0.36
CA ILE A 60 -10.88 -3.14 1.09
C ILE A 60 -10.29 -4.51 0.77
N ASP A 61 -9.03 -4.55 0.36
CA ASP A 61 -8.30 -5.80 0.23
C ASP A 61 -8.03 -6.41 1.61
N GLY A 62 -8.20 -7.74 1.70
CA GLY A 62 -8.03 -8.46 2.97
C GLY A 62 -9.33 -8.78 3.69
N ASN A 63 -9.21 -9.21 4.94
CA ASN A 63 -10.31 -9.74 5.75
C ASN A 63 -10.73 -8.84 6.93
N ARG A 64 -10.05 -7.71 7.13
CA ARG A 64 -10.29 -6.80 8.27
C ARG A 64 -10.16 -5.34 7.85
N PHE A 65 -10.97 -4.49 8.48
CA PHE A 65 -10.88 -3.05 8.34
C PHE A 65 -11.52 -2.37 9.55
N ILE A 66 -10.95 -1.26 9.99
CA ILE A 66 -11.57 -0.41 11.00
C ILE A 66 -12.52 0.57 10.28
N LYS A 67 -13.79 0.56 10.67
CA LYS A 67 -14.83 1.37 10.05
C LYS A 67 -14.40 2.85 9.93
N TYR A 68 -14.52 3.38 8.72
CA TYR A 68 -14.26 4.79 8.44
C TYR A 68 -15.56 5.58 8.49
N ARG A 69 -15.73 6.43 9.52
CA ARG A 69 -16.90 7.30 9.69
C ARG A 69 -18.22 6.52 9.53
N ARG A 70 -19.12 7.01 8.66
CA ARG A 70 -20.41 6.36 8.33
C ARG A 70 -20.39 5.67 6.97
N THR A 71 -19.25 5.57 6.32
CA THR A 71 -19.12 4.94 5.00
C THR A 71 -19.22 3.43 5.12
N ALA A 72 -20.03 2.81 4.27
CA ALA A 72 -20.13 1.36 4.16
C ALA A 72 -18.82 0.80 3.59
N HIS A 73 -18.45 -0.41 4.01
CA HIS A 73 -17.27 -1.09 3.47
C HIS A 73 -17.51 -2.58 3.30
N ARG A 74 -16.73 -3.21 2.42
CA ARG A 74 -16.61 -4.66 2.24
C ARG A 74 -15.14 -5.03 2.21
N CYS A 75 -14.76 -6.01 3.01
CA CYS A 75 -13.44 -6.65 2.96
C CYS A 75 -13.50 -7.80 1.96
N ILE A 76 -12.51 -7.92 1.10
CA ILE A 76 -12.45 -8.89 0.01
C ILE A 76 -11.04 -9.47 0.00
N VAL A 77 -10.90 -10.74 0.32
CA VAL A 77 -9.62 -11.45 0.28
C VAL A 77 -9.18 -11.60 -1.17
N GLN A 78 -7.92 -11.26 -1.48
CA GLN A 78 -7.39 -11.21 -2.85
C GLN A 78 -8.23 -10.31 -3.78
N GLY A 79 -8.68 -9.20 -3.24
CA GLY A 79 -9.54 -8.26 -3.96
C GLY A 79 -8.87 -7.62 -5.16
N ASP A 80 -7.55 -7.48 -5.15
CA ASP A 80 -6.74 -6.98 -6.27
C ASP A 80 -6.77 -7.88 -7.51
N ALA A 81 -7.04 -9.18 -7.34
CA ALA A 81 -7.26 -10.10 -8.46
C ALA A 81 -8.68 -10.02 -9.05
N THR A 82 -9.62 -9.41 -8.33
CA THR A 82 -11.06 -9.46 -8.68
C THR A 82 -11.63 -8.08 -9.03
N TYR A 83 -11.15 -7.02 -8.39
CA TYR A 83 -11.68 -5.66 -8.53
C TYR A 83 -10.61 -4.70 -9.05
N ALA A 84 -10.87 -4.07 -10.19
CA ALA A 84 -9.96 -3.11 -10.80
C ALA A 84 -9.60 -1.93 -9.89
N SER A 85 -10.55 -1.44 -9.08
CA SER A 85 -10.29 -0.37 -8.11
C SER A 85 -9.32 -0.78 -7.00
N ILE A 86 -9.40 -2.02 -6.51
CA ILE A 86 -8.46 -2.53 -5.51
C ILE A 86 -7.09 -2.75 -6.17
N ALA A 87 -7.04 -3.31 -7.39
CA ALA A 87 -5.79 -3.48 -8.14
C ALA A 87 -5.09 -2.14 -8.41
N ALA A 88 -5.85 -1.14 -8.84
CA ALA A 88 -5.34 0.21 -9.07
C ALA A 88 -4.79 0.83 -7.76
N ALA A 89 -5.53 0.74 -6.65
CA ALA A 89 -5.08 1.20 -5.35
C ALA A 89 -3.77 0.50 -4.92
N SER A 90 -3.66 -0.81 -5.12
CA SER A 90 -2.44 -1.59 -4.84
C SER A 90 -1.24 -1.09 -5.67
N ILE A 91 -1.42 -0.84 -6.98
CA ILE A 91 -0.38 -0.30 -7.86
C ILE A 91 0.09 1.06 -7.37
N LEU A 92 -0.84 1.96 -7.08
CA LEU A 92 -0.53 3.28 -6.59
C LEU A 92 0.19 3.22 -5.22
N ALA A 93 -0.19 2.33 -4.31
CA ALA A 93 0.50 2.12 -3.03
C ALA A 93 1.95 1.66 -3.23
N LYS A 94 2.14 0.59 -4.02
CA LYS A 94 3.47 0.00 -4.29
C LYS A 94 4.41 1.01 -4.97
N THR A 95 3.93 1.74 -5.98
CA THR A 95 4.75 2.75 -6.67
C THR A 95 5.08 3.95 -5.79
N GLY A 96 4.16 4.38 -4.94
CA GLY A 96 4.40 5.43 -3.95
C GLY A 96 5.47 5.03 -2.95
N ARG A 97 5.38 3.81 -2.39
CA ARG A 97 6.40 3.26 -1.50
C ARG A 97 7.76 3.15 -2.18
N ASP A 98 7.81 2.60 -3.40
CA ASP A 98 9.05 2.47 -4.14
C ASP A 98 9.72 3.83 -4.39
N ALA A 99 8.94 4.85 -4.69
CA ALA A 99 9.44 6.22 -4.84
C ALA A 99 9.98 6.78 -3.52
N TYR A 100 9.32 6.51 -2.39
CA TYR A 100 9.78 6.90 -1.07
C TYR A 100 11.10 6.21 -0.71
N MET A 101 11.21 4.90 -0.91
CA MET A 101 12.42 4.13 -0.62
C MET A 101 13.60 4.56 -1.50
N ARG A 102 13.36 4.91 -2.78
CA ARG A 102 14.39 5.49 -3.64
C ARG A 102 14.93 6.82 -3.10
N ARG A 103 14.05 7.69 -2.57
CA ARG A 103 14.50 8.96 -1.92
C ARG A 103 15.36 8.69 -0.70
N LEU A 104 14.96 7.76 0.16
CA LEU A 104 15.75 7.39 1.34
C LEU A 104 17.10 6.75 0.95
N HIS A 105 17.14 5.99 -0.15
CA HIS A 105 18.39 5.45 -0.67
C HIS A 105 19.39 6.55 -1.02
N HIS A 106 18.96 7.68 -1.59
CA HIS A 106 19.87 8.80 -1.87
C HIS A 106 20.48 9.38 -0.59
N GLU A 107 19.76 9.39 0.52
CA GLU A 107 20.28 9.87 1.82
C GLU A 107 21.16 8.79 2.49
N PHE A 108 20.83 7.50 2.34
CA PHE A 108 21.48 6.36 2.98
C PHE A 108 21.78 5.24 1.98
N PRO A 109 22.70 5.41 1.03
CA PRO A 109 22.89 4.47 -0.08
C PRO A 109 23.40 3.09 0.37
N HIS A 110 24.08 3.01 1.51
CA HIS A 110 24.65 1.77 2.01
C HIS A 110 23.60 0.73 2.45
N TYR A 111 22.34 1.13 2.73
CA TYR A 111 21.26 0.18 3.02
C TYR A 111 20.59 -0.40 1.78
N ARG A 112 20.91 0.10 0.57
CA ARG A 112 20.40 -0.39 -0.71
C ARG A 112 18.87 -0.43 -0.80
N TRP A 113 18.21 0.58 -0.26
CA TRP A 113 16.74 0.68 -0.25
C TRP A 113 16.12 0.88 -1.63
N ASP A 114 16.89 1.29 -2.61
CA ASP A 114 16.51 1.29 -4.03
C ASP A 114 16.22 -0.12 -4.58
N SER A 115 16.88 -1.13 -4.05
CA SER A 115 16.74 -2.53 -4.42
C SER A 115 15.81 -3.28 -3.46
N ASN A 116 16.15 -3.32 -2.17
CA ASN A 116 15.46 -4.15 -1.18
C ASN A 116 14.16 -3.53 -0.62
N LYS A 117 13.85 -2.27 -0.94
CA LYS A 117 12.65 -1.55 -0.50
C LYS A 117 12.40 -1.58 1.01
N GLY A 118 13.46 -1.71 1.81
CA GLY A 118 13.38 -1.81 3.27
C GLY A 118 13.05 -3.21 3.80
N TYR A 119 12.93 -4.22 2.94
CA TYR A 119 12.77 -5.61 3.38
C TYR A 119 14.06 -6.14 4.00
N GLY A 120 13.92 -7.06 4.96
CA GLY A 120 15.05 -7.68 5.69
C GLY A 120 15.85 -8.68 4.85
N THR A 121 16.28 -8.31 3.65
CA THR A 121 17.16 -9.13 2.81
C THR A 121 18.50 -9.33 3.48
N ARG A 122 19.25 -10.36 3.06
CA ARG A 122 20.60 -10.64 3.56
C ARG A 122 21.52 -9.41 3.45
N GLU A 123 21.43 -8.69 2.33
CA GLU A 123 22.23 -7.48 2.08
C GLU A 123 21.83 -6.33 3.01
N HIS A 124 20.55 -6.14 3.26
CA HIS A 124 20.06 -5.11 4.18
C HIS A 124 20.48 -5.41 5.63
N ARG A 125 20.40 -6.68 6.05
CA ARG A 125 20.87 -7.10 7.39
C ARG A 125 22.36 -6.89 7.56
N ALA A 126 23.17 -7.26 6.56
CA ALA A 126 24.61 -7.03 6.57
C ALA A 126 24.96 -5.53 6.64
N ALA A 127 24.22 -4.68 5.92
CA ALA A 127 24.38 -3.24 6.00
C ALA A 127 24.04 -2.69 7.41
N ILE A 128 22.99 -3.19 8.04
CA ILE A 128 22.64 -2.82 9.42
C ILE A 128 23.71 -3.27 10.41
N GLU A 129 24.25 -4.46 10.25
CA GLU A 129 25.34 -4.96 11.09
C GLU A 129 26.59 -4.09 10.97
N GLN A 130 26.92 -3.63 9.77
CA GLN A 130 28.09 -2.81 9.51
C GLN A 130 27.92 -1.33 9.90
N TYR A 131 26.77 -0.72 9.63
CA TYR A 131 26.53 0.73 9.76
C TYR A 131 25.57 1.10 10.89
N GLY A 132 24.96 0.11 11.56
CA GLY A 132 23.93 0.33 12.57
C GLY A 132 22.56 0.67 11.98
N LEU A 133 21.63 1.02 12.85
CA LEU A 133 20.31 1.52 12.47
C LEU A 133 20.37 3.04 12.26
N CYS A 134 19.71 3.54 11.24
CA CYS A 134 19.50 4.98 11.07
C CYS A 134 18.11 5.40 11.59
N LYS A 135 17.83 6.71 11.52
CA LYS A 135 16.58 7.31 12.01
C LYS A 135 15.29 6.77 11.35
N TYR A 136 15.38 6.13 10.19
CA TYR A 136 14.23 5.57 9.45
C TYR A 136 13.97 4.10 9.72
N HIS A 137 14.81 3.43 10.49
CA HIS A 137 14.57 2.04 10.86
C HIS A 137 13.56 1.94 12.00
N ARG A 138 12.67 0.94 11.91
CA ARG A 138 11.76 0.60 12.99
C ARG A 138 12.52 -0.03 14.14
N LYS A 139 12.33 0.47 15.35
CA LYS A 139 12.99 -0.02 16.56
C LYS A 139 12.34 -1.29 17.12
N SER A 140 11.05 -1.48 16.85
CA SER A 140 10.30 -2.66 17.30
C SER A 140 10.54 -3.90 16.42
N PHE A 141 11.21 -3.75 15.28
CA PHE A 141 11.50 -4.86 14.38
C PHE A 141 12.79 -5.55 14.85
N ASN A 142 12.66 -6.77 15.38
CA ASN A 142 13.80 -7.55 15.88
C ASN A 142 14.65 -8.03 14.69
N ILE A 143 15.83 -7.43 14.52
CA ILE A 143 16.79 -7.76 13.44
C ILE A 143 17.86 -8.74 13.97
N ASP A 144 17.62 -9.39 15.10
CA ASP A 144 18.60 -10.26 15.76
C ASP A 144 18.99 -11.46 14.86
N PRO A 145 20.27 -11.55 14.45
CA PRO A 145 20.76 -12.67 13.65
C PRO A 145 20.61 -14.04 14.33
N ALA A 146 20.57 -14.06 15.69
CA ALA A 146 20.42 -15.28 16.47
C ALA A 146 19.00 -15.86 16.40
N ASN A 147 18.02 -15.13 15.93
CA ASN A 147 16.61 -15.55 15.85
C ASN A 147 16.23 -16.07 14.46
N GLN A 148 17.18 -16.68 13.74
CA GLN A 148 16.96 -17.26 12.40
C GLN A 148 15.91 -18.40 12.38
N ASN A 149 15.53 -18.95 13.54
CA ASN A 149 14.54 -20.02 13.65
C ASN A 149 13.08 -19.51 13.80
N GLN A 150 12.85 -18.19 13.87
CA GLN A 150 11.50 -17.60 13.91
C GLN A 150 11.09 -16.93 12.59
N SER A 151 11.87 -17.11 11.52
CA SER A 151 11.45 -16.69 10.17
C SER A 151 10.25 -17.50 9.64
N ASP A 152 9.92 -18.63 10.28
CA ASP A 152 8.73 -19.41 9.97
C ASP A 152 7.43 -18.82 10.55
N ASP A 153 7.51 -17.98 11.59
CA ASP A 153 6.34 -17.23 12.09
C ASP A 153 5.92 -16.08 11.16
N LEU A 154 6.79 -15.65 10.25
CA LEU A 154 6.41 -14.76 9.13
C LEU A 154 5.67 -15.53 8.02
N ALA A 155 5.77 -16.85 7.98
CA ALA A 155 5.01 -17.71 7.07
C ALA A 155 3.55 -17.92 7.51
N LEU A 156 3.21 -17.63 8.78
CA LEU A 156 1.84 -17.58 9.27
C LEU A 156 1.14 -16.24 8.96
N PHE A 157 1.88 -15.22 8.59
CA PHE A 157 1.34 -14.09 7.84
C PHE A 157 1.38 -14.49 6.38
N ASP A 158 0.24 -15.06 5.95
CA ASP A 158 -0.07 -15.33 4.55
C ASP A 158 0.67 -14.36 3.61
N SER A 159 1.34 -14.92 2.59
CA SER A 159 2.11 -14.20 1.57
C SER A 159 1.32 -13.09 0.85
N SER A 160 0.08 -12.88 1.20
CA SER A 160 -0.82 -11.78 0.79
C SER A 160 -0.74 -10.55 1.70
N VAL A 161 -0.12 -10.62 2.88
CA VAL A 161 0.16 -9.43 3.69
C VAL A 161 1.58 -8.96 3.41
N GLU A 162 1.82 -8.55 2.18
CA GLU A 162 2.94 -7.65 1.88
C GLU A 162 2.80 -6.45 2.82
N VAL A 163 3.88 -6.15 3.56
CA VAL A 163 3.97 -5.03 4.49
C VAL A 163 3.59 -3.75 3.73
N MET A 164 2.33 -3.38 3.81
CA MET A 164 1.81 -2.18 3.17
C MET A 164 2.09 -1.00 4.11
N ASP A 165 3.29 -0.43 4.01
CA ASP A 165 3.59 0.84 4.66
C ASP A 165 2.86 2.01 3.98
N ASP A 166 2.28 1.76 2.79
CA ASP A 166 1.49 2.73 2.02
C ASP A 166 0.17 2.10 1.59
N VAL A 167 -0.94 2.65 2.03
CA VAL A 167 -2.27 2.22 1.59
C VAL A 167 -2.95 3.33 0.82
N LYS A 168 -3.40 3.01 -0.36
CA LYS A 168 -4.20 3.87 -1.22
C LYS A 168 -5.65 3.42 -1.25
N VAL A 169 -6.54 4.39 -1.33
CA VAL A 169 -7.96 4.16 -1.53
C VAL A 169 -8.38 4.88 -2.80
N GLU A 170 -8.91 4.15 -3.76
CA GLU A 170 -9.58 4.71 -4.93
C GLU A 170 -11.09 4.67 -4.77
N VAL A 171 -11.73 5.73 -5.24
CA VAL A 171 -13.19 5.80 -5.34
C VAL A 171 -13.57 5.61 -6.79
N PHE A 172 -14.14 4.46 -7.11
CA PHE A 172 -14.75 4.21 -8.40
C PHE A 172 -16.25 4.54 -8.29
N THR A 173 -16.70 5.63 -8.91
CA THR A 173 -18.11 5.82 -9.21
C THR A 173 -18.31 5.41 -10.66
N PRO A 174 -19.26 4.49 -10.97
CA PRO A 174 -19.54 4.15 -12.35
C PRO A 174 -19.99 5.43 -13.09
N LEU A 175 -19.49 5.62 -14.30
CA LEU A 175 -20.00 6.64 -15.22
C LEU A 175 -21.52 6.50 -15.31
N PRO A 176 -22.29 7.59 -15.33
CA PRO A 176 -23.71 7.53 -15.60
C PRO A 176 -23.88 6.84 -16.97
N SER A 177 -24.64 5.75 -16.99
CA SER A 177 -25.01 5.07 -18.22
C SER A 177 -25.54 6.11 -19.19
N ALA A 178 -24.91 6.21 -20.37
CA ALA A 178 -25.42 7.03 -21.45
C ALA A 178 -26.90 6.63 -21.66
N SER A 179 -27.80 7.58 -21.44
CA SER A 179 -29.22 7.39 -21.73
C SER A 179 -29.34 7.04 -23.22
N SER A 180 -29.71 5.81 -23.50
CA SER A 180 -30.12 5.40 -24.82
C SER A 180 -31.38 6.20 -25.14
N THR A 181 -31.23 7.29 -25.84
CA THR A 181 -32.33 7.92 -26.60
C THR A 181 -32.63 7.01 -27.79
N ASP A 182 -33.58 6.11 -27.59
CA ASP A 182 -34.19 5.33 -28.66
C ASP A 182 -35.08 6.30 -29.48
N PRO A 183 -34.78 6.59 -30.73
CA PRO A 183 -35.71 7.30 -31.59
C PRO A 183 -36.73 6.31 -32.10
N ARG A 184 -37.95 6.34 -31.54
CA ARG A 184 -39.10 5.66 -32.14
C ARG A 184 -39.41 6.24 -33.51
N PRO A 185 -39.53 5.44 -34.56
CA PRO A 185 -40.03 5.90 -35.86
C PRO A 185 -41.52 6.17 -35.78
N VAL A 186 -41.93 7.24 -36.44
CA VAL A 186 -43.32 7.63 -36.75
C VAL A 186 -43.85 6.74 -37.83
#